data_91b53cbb5274aff17124a3cdebae649a
#
_entry.id   91b53cbb5274aff17124a3cdebae649a
#
_cell.length_a   1.000
_cell.length_b   1.000
_cell.length_c   1.000
_cell.angle_alpha   90.00
_cell.angle_beta   90.00
_cell.angle_gamma   90.00
#
_symmetry.space_group_name_H-M   'P 1'
#
loop_
_entity.id
_entity.type
_entity.pdbx_description
1 polymer ?
#
loop_
_entity_poly.entity_id
_entity_poly.type
_entity_poly.pdbx_seq_one_letter_code
_entity_poly.pdbx_strand_id
1 'polypeptide(L)'
;MAIIPAINEVNFEEIKKKVLLVQSFGSKWAHLDVADGKFTKNVLWNNPEELKVESEKWKVKIEVHLMVESPEDVLGEWLKTGIKRIFVHYESIKDFELLKDKCGAAGVELGLAIGPHIPAEGLFEYNGRVSYFLILAVEPGISGQEFQDNQLEKIRVLREKIPNAKIEVDGGINIRNAFDIKQAGADILVSSSYIWNSGNPKEAYELL
;
A
#
# COMPACT_ATOMS: atom_id res chain seq x y z
N MET A 1 8.87 12.01 7.68
CA MET A 1 8.28 11.11 6.67
C MET A 1 8.20 9.73 7.27
N ALA A 2 7.18 8.97 6.97
CA ALA A 2 7.09 7.58 7.45
C ALA A 2 7.59 6.64 6.33
N ILE A 3 8.33 5.60 6.75
CA ILE A 3 8.72 4.49 5.87
C ILE A 3 7.93 3.26 6.32
N ILE A 4 7.31 2.57 5.38
CA ILE A 4 6.58 1.34 5.64
C ILE A 4 7.21 0.21 4.82
N PRO A 5 7.73 -0.84 5.45
CA PRO A 5 8.20 -2.02 4.74
C PRO A 5 7.04 -2.74 4.07
N ALA A 6 7.13 -2.97 2.74
CA ALA A 6 6.16 -3.76 2.00
C ALA A 6 6.54 -5.24 1.98
N ILE A 7 5.52 -6.07 2.06
CA ILE A 7 5.63 -7.53 2.03
C ILE A 7 4.83 -8.03 0.83
N ASN A 8 5.56 -8.48 -0.19
CA ASN A 8 5.04 -8.95 -1.46
C ASN A 8 5.42 -10.43 -1.60
N GLU A 9 4.55 -11.32 -1.10
CA GLU A 9 4.81 -12.76 -1.00
C GLU A 9 3.62 -13.58 -1.47
N VAL A 10 3.88 -14.80 -1.91
CA VAL A 10 2.85 -15.78 -2.30
C VAL A 10 2.52 -16.76 -1.15
N ASN A 11 3.30 -16.74 -0.09
CA ASN A 11 3.24 -17.72 1.00
C ASN A 11 3.08 -17.00 2.35
N PHE A 12 2.07 -17.40 3.13
CA PHE A 12 1.78 -16.78 4.42
C PHE A 12 2.88 -16.96 5.47
N GLU A 13 3.60 -18.08 5.45
CA GLU A 13 4.71 -18.28 6.38
C GLU A 13 5.84 -17.26 6.16
N GLU A 14 6.13 -16.89 4.90
CA GLU A 14 7.10 -15.84 4.59
C GLU A 14 6.57 -14.45 5.03
N ILE A 15 5.26 -14.19 4.87
CA ILE A 15 4.63 -12.98 5.40
C ILE A 15 4.84 -12.88 6.91
N LYS A 16 4.54 -13.94 7.67
CA LYS A 16 4.74 -13.96 9.13
C LYS A 16 6.17 -13.65 9.53
N LYS A 17 7.15 -14.28 8.86
CA LYS A 17 8.57 -14.03 9.12
C LYS A 17 8.93 -12.57 8.89
N LYS A 18 8.48 -11.98 7.76
CA LYS A 18 8.75 -10.58 7.42
C LYS A 18 8.05 -9.61 8.37
N VAL A 19 6.82 -9.88 8.79
CA VAL A 19 6.11 -9.06 9.79
C VAL A 19 6.87 -9.03 11.13
N LEU A 20 7.41 -10.18 11.57
CA LEU A 20 8.24 -10.23 12.78
C LEU A 20 9.54 -9.43 12.65
N LEU A 21 10.16 -9.46 11.47
CA LEU A 21 11.33 -8.62 11.18
C LEU A 21 10.96 -7.14 11.20
N VAL A 22 9.86 -6.74 10.56
CA VAL A 22 9.35 -5.34 10.57
C VAL A 22 9.14 -4.86 12.00
N GLN A 23 8.60 -5.69 12.88
CA GLN A 23 8.50 -5.37 14.32
C GLN A 23 9.86 -5.11 14.95
N SER A 24 10.88 -5.92 14.60
CA SER A 24 12.23 -5.77 15.11
C SER A 24 12.93 -4.49 14.64
N PHE A 25 12.52 -3.92 13.49
CA PHE A 25 13.02 -2.65 12.97
C PHE A 25 12.47 -1.43 13.76
N GLY A 26 11.40 -1.63 14.53
CA GLY A 26 10.69 -0.55 15.22
C GLY A 26 9.68 0.18 14.32
N SER A 27 9.38 -0.34 13.13
CA SER A 27 8.29 0.18 12.31
C SER A 27 6.95 -0.02 13.00
N LYS A 28 6.07 0.97 12.85
CA LYS A 28 4.70 0.90 13.39
C LYS A 28 3.72 0.25 12.43
N TRP A 29 4.10 0.10 11.17
CA TRP A 29 3.26 -0.40 10.10
C TRP A 29 4.00 -1.45 9.26
N ALA A 30 3.24 -2.36 8.70
CA ALA A 30 3.66 -3.25 7.61
C ALA A 30 2.61 -3.17 6.51
N HIS A 31 3.05 -3.06 5.27
CA HIS A 31 2.23 -3.02 4.06
C HIS A 31 2.18 -4.40 3.44
N LEU A 32 0.98 -4.95 3.22
CA LEU A 32 0.80 -6.24 2.59
C LEU A 32 0.23 -6.06 1.19
N ASP A 33 0.99 -6.47 0.19
CA ASP A 33 0.51 -6.58 -1.18
C ASP A 33 -0.31 -7.85 -1.37
N VAL A 34 -1.51 -7.70 -1.92
CA VAL A 34 -2.46 -8.76 -2.21
C VAL A 34 -2.89 -8.69 -3.67
N ALA A 35 -2.84 -9.80 -4.39
CA ALA A 35 -3.22 -9.83 -5.80
C ALA A 35 -3.97 -11.12 -6.17
N ASP A 36 -5.06 -10.96 -6.95
CA ASP A 36 -5.96 -12.05 -7.34
C ASP A 36 -5.61 -12.72 -8.68
N GLY A 37 -4.61 -12.21 -9.40
CA GLY A 37 -4.25 -12.69 -10.73
C GLY A 37 -5.22 -12.26 -11.84
N LYS A 38 -6.21 -11.40 -11.54
CA LYS A 38 -7.18 -10.85 -12.50
C LYS A 38 -6.93 -9.37 -12.73
N PHE A 39 -6.82 -8.58 -11.67
CA PHE A 39 -6.43 -7.18 -11.75
C PHE A 39 -5.00 -7.02 -12.28
N THR A 40 -4.11 -7.89 -11.86
CA THR A 40 -2.76 -8.03 -12.37
C THR A 40 -2.49 -9.48 -12.76
N LYS A 41 -1.53 -9.74 -13.66
CA LYS A 41 -1.17 -11.11 -14.09
C LYS A 41 -0.56 -11.97 -12.99
N ASN A 42 -0.09 -11.35 -11.93
CA ASN A 42 0.56 -12.05 -10.82
C ASN A 42 -0.43 -12.37 -9.72
N VAL A 43 -0.24 -13.50 -9.09
CA VAL A 43 -0.95 -13.90 -7.89
C VAL A 43 -0.02 -13.73 -6.71
N LEU A 44 -0.44 -12.94 -5.74
CA LEU A 44 0.19 -12.86 -4.43
C LEU A 44 -0.71 -13.55 -3.40
N TRP A 45 -0.19 -13.74 -2.21
CA TRP A 45 -0.99 -14.28 -1.13
C TRP A 45 -2.28 -13.46 -0.94
N ASN A 46 -3.41 -14.16 -0.89
CA ASN A 46 -4.74 -13.56 -0.84
C ASN A 46 -5.69 -14.44 -0.01
N ASN A 47 -5.40 -14.59 1.30
CA ASN A 47 -6.24 -15.39 2.19
C ASN A 47 -6.49 -14.66 3.53
N PRO A 48 -7.55 -13.85 3.64
CA PRO A 48 -7.86 -13.08 4.85
C PRO A 48 -8.06 -13.95 6.10
N GLU A 49 -8.52 -15.20 5.98
CA GLU A 49 -8.73 -16.07 7.15
C GLU A 49 -7.42 -16.40 7.88
N GLU A 50 -6.32 -16.60 7.14
CA GLU A 50 -5.00 -16.82 7.75
C GLU A 50 -4.53 -15.57 8.50
N LEU A 51 -4.77 -14.36 7.95
CA LEU A 51 -4.41 -13.10 8.57
C LEU A 51 -5.17 -12.87 9.89
N LYS A 52 -6.46 -13.19 9.91
CA LYS A 52 -7.34 -13.03 11.07
C LYS A 52 -6.81 -13.73 12.32
N VAL A 53 -6.25 -14.92 12.14
CA VAL A 53 -5.69 -15.73 13.24
C VAL A 53 -4.41 -15.11 13.82
N GLU A 54 -3.60 -14.47 13.00
CA GLU A 54 -2.25 -14.02 13.38
C GLU A 54 -2.19 -12.52 13.72
N SER A 55 -3.03 -11.68 13.11
CA SER A 55 -2.92 -10.22 13.21
C SER A 55 -3.03 -9.69 14.65
N GLU A 56 -3.82 -10.33 15.51
CA GLU A 56 -3.97 -9.95 16.92
C GLU A 56 -2.68 -10.13 17.74
N LYS A 57 -1.77 -10.99 17.27
CA LYS A 57 -0.49 -11.28 17.93
C LYS A 57 0.60 -10.28 17.56
N TRP A 58 0.39 -9.52 16.48
CA TRP A 58 1.39 -8.61 15.95
C TRP A 58 1.30 -7.22 16.62
N LYS A 59 2.47 -6.65 16.87
CA LYS A 59 2.57 -5.30 17.48
C LYS A 59 2.58 -4.18 16.44
N VAL A 60 2.72 -4.53 15.15
CA VAL A 60 2.64 -3.60 14.03
C VAL A 60 1.21 -3.53 13.53
N LYS A 61 0.82 -2.36 13.07
CA LYS A 61 -0.43 -2.17 12.33
C LYS A 61 -0.25 -2.70 10.92
N ILE A 62 -1.26 -3.39 10.41
CA ILE A 62 -1.26 -3.89 9.04
C ILE A 62 -2.11 -2.96 8.19
N GLU A 63 -1.57 -2.55 7.05
CA GLU A 63 -2.32 -2.04 5.92
C GLU A 63 -2.25 -3.03 4.77
N VAL A 64 -3.30 -3.08 3.98
CA VAL A 64 -3.42 -3.98 2.83
C VAL A 64 -3.56 -3.17 1.57
N HIS A 65 -2.75 -3.47 0.57
CA HIS A 65 -2.88 -2.96 -0.79
C HIS A 65 -3.55 -4.04 -1.64
N LEU A 66 -4.82 -3.82 -1.94
CA LEU A 66 -5.71 -4.81 -2.55
C LEU A 66 -5.75 -4.63 -4.06
N MET A 67 -4.90 -5.38 -4.77
CA MET A 67 -4.83 -5.43 -6.24
C MET A 67 -5.77 -6.52 -6.76
N VAL A 68 -7.07 -6.26 -6.75
CA VAL A 68 -8.12 -7.21 -7.16
C VAL A 68 -9.11 -6.58 -8.12
N GLU A 69 -9.70 -7.40 -9.00
CA GLU A 69 -10.65 -6.94 -10.03
C GLU A 69 -11.99 -6.43 -9.45
N SER A 70 -12.48 -7.05 -8.36
CA SER A 70 -13.77 -6.73 -7.74
C SER A 70 -13.59 -6.57 -6.23
N PRO A 71 -13.12 -5.40 -5.76
CA PRO A 71 -12.86 -5.17 -4.33
C PRO A 71 -14.12 -5.24 -3.48
N GLU A 72 -15.30 -4.86 -4.02
CA GLU A 72 -16.57 -4.90 -3.31
C GLU A 72 -16.95 -6.31 -2.85
N ASP A 73 -16.57 -7.33 -3.63
CA ASP A 73 -16.90 -8.73 -3.36
C ASP A 73 -16.08 -9.32 -2.22
N VAL A 74 -14.82 -8.87 -2.06
CA VAL A 74 -13.86 -9.47 -1.12
C VAL A 74 -13.62 -8.61 0.12
N LEU A 75 -13.91 -7.31 0.07
CA LEU A 75 -13.62 -6.36 1.15
C LEU A 75 -14.13 -6.84 2.51
N GLY A 76 -15.34 -7.40 2.56
CA GLY A 76 -15.97 -7.83 3.81
C GLY A 76 -15.14 -8.84 4.62
N GLU A 77 -14.41 -9.72 3.95
CA GLU A 77 -13.53 -10.68 4.63
C GLU A 77 -12.25 -10.01 5.14
N TRP A 78 -11.67 -9.09 4.38
CA TRP A 78 -10.50 -8.31 4.81
C TRP A 78 -10.79 -7.45 6.05
N LEU A 79 -11.97 -6.86 6.14
CA LEU A 79 -12.36 -6.02 7.27
C LEU A 79 -12.47 -6.79 8.60
N LYS A 80 -12.59 -8.12 8.56
CA LYS A 80 -12.63 -8.98 9.75
C LYS A 80 -11.25 -9.39 10.28
N THR A 81 -10.17 -9.01 9.58
CA THR A 81 -8.81 -9.48 9.89
C THR A 81 -8.04 -8.62 10.89
N GLY A 82 -8.61 -7.51 11.37
CA GLY A 82 -7.94 -6.60 12.29
C GLY A 82 -6.98 -5.61 11.64
N ILE A 83 -6.94 -5.52 10.31
CA ILE A 83 -6.21 -4.49 9.57
C ILE A 83 -6.65 -3.09 9.97
N LYS A 84 -5.78 -2.10 9.76
CA LYS A 84 -6.06 -0.71 10.14
C LYS A 84 -6.31 0.19 8.95
N ARG A 85 -5.81 -0.18 7.77
CA ARG A 85 -6.00 0.53 6.51
C ARG A 85 -6.09 -0.47 5.37
N ILE A 86 -6.85 -0.11 4.35
CA ILE A 86 -6.93 -0.85 3.10
C ILE A 86 -6.90 0.13 1.94
N PHE A 87 -6.00 -0.10 0.98
CA PHE A 87 -5.98 0.60 -0.29
C PHE A 87 -6.67 -0.24 -1.35
N VAL A 88 -7.54 0.41 -2.11
CA VAL A 88 -8.27 -0.18 -3.23
C VAL A 88 -7.95 0.63 -4.48
N HIS A 89 -7.67 -0.03 -5.58
CA HIS A 89 -7.41 0.65 -6.85
C HIS A 89 -8.65 1.35 -7.37
N TYR A 90 -8.52 2.67 -7.61
CA TYR A 90 -9.58 3.52 -8.17
C TYR A 90 -10.18 2.91 -9.45
N GLU A 91 -9.32 2.41 -10.33
CA GLU A 91 -9.70 1.81 -11.60
C GLU A 91 -10.49 0.50 -11.50
N SER A 92 -10.55 -0.13 -10.33
CA SER A 92 -11.31 -1.37 -10.07
C SER A 92 -12.64 -1.13 -9.34
N ILE A 93 -12.88 0.09 -8.85
CA ILE A 93 -14.06 0.41 -8.04
C ILE A 93 -15.30 0.55 -8.91
N LYS A 94 -16.39 -0.11 -8.51
CA LYS A 94 -17.72 0.03 -9.11
C LYS A 94 -18.69 0.80 -8.22
N ASP A 95 -18.54 0.67 -6.88
CA ASP A 95 -19.37 1.33 -5.87
C ASP A 95 -18.51 1.83 -4.71
N PHE A 96 -18.05 3.07 -4.83
CA PHE A 96 -17.22 3.70 -3.81
C PHE A 96 -17.95 3.88 -2.47
N GLU A 97 -19.24 4.25 -2.48
CA GLU A 97 -19.97 4.46 -1.23
C GLU A 97 -20.12 3.16 -0.44
N LEU A 98 -20.35 2.04 -1.11
CA LEU A 98 -20.38 0.72 -0.48
C LEU A 98 -19.05 0.40 0.22
N LEU A 99 -17.91 0.66 -0.44
CA LEU A 99 -16.58 0.44 0.14
C LEU A 99 -16.35 1.33 1.36
N LYS A 100 -16.67 2.62 1.23
CA LYS A 100 -16.51 3.62 2.30
C LYS A 100 -17.36 3.28 3.53
N ASP A 101 -18.63 2.94 3.33
CA ASP A 101 -19.55 2.60 4.41
C ASP A 101 -19.11 1.32 5.15
N LYS A 102 -18.70 0.28 4.42
CA LYS A 102 -18.17 -0.95 5.00
C LYS A 102 -16.90 -0.69 5.82
N CYS A 103 -15.94 0.08 5.27
CA CYS A 103 -14.71 0.43 5.98
C CYS A 103 -15.00 1.27 7.23
N GLY A 104 -15.88 2.27 7.13
CA GLY A 104 -16.31 3.11 8.24
C GLY A 104 -16.96 2.31 9.37
N ALA A 105 -17.87 1.39 9.03
CA ALA A 105 -18.51 0.51 10.00
C ALA A 105 -17.51 -0.43 10.72
N ALA A 106 -16.45 -0.84 10.04
CA ALA A 106 -15.41 -1.69 10.60
C ALA A 106 -14.29 -0.91 11.34
N GLY A 107 -14.29 0.42 11.27
CA GLY A 107 -13.21 1.25 11.84
C GLY A 107 -11.87 1.08 11.12
N VAL A 108 -11.90 0.76 9.82
CA VAL A 108 -10.72 0.60 8.94
C VAL A 108 -10.62 1.82 8.02
N GLU A 109 -9.43 2.40 7.91
CA GLU A 109 -9.18 3.53 6.99
C GLU A 109 -9.22 3.03 5.53
N LEU A 110 -10.12 3.61 4.72
CA LEU A 110 -10.12 3.41 3.27
C LEU A 110 -9.15 4.39 2.62
N GLY A 111 -8.21 3.89 1.84
CA GLY A 111 -7.37 4.65 0.94
C GLY A 111 -7.68 4.28 -0.53
N LEU A 112 -7.41 5.21 -1.44
CA LEU A 112 -7.50 4.97 -2.87
C LEU A 112 -6.11 4.87 -3.49
N ALA A 113 -5.89 3.80 -4.27
CA ALA A 113 -4.66 3.60 -5.05
C ALA A 113 -4.92 3.90 -6.53
N ILE A 114 -3.89 4.37 -7.23
CA ILE A 114 -3.87 4.47 -8.69
C ILE A 114 -2.61 3.84 -9.25
N GLY A 115 -2.76 3.14 -10.37
CA GLY A 115 -1.66 2.57 -11.12
C GLY A 115 -0.82 3.61 -11.86
N PRO A 116 0.33 3.22 -12.43
CA PRO A 116 1.25 4.16 -13.08
C PRO A 116 0.64 4.88 -14.29
N HIS A 117 -0.29 4.25 -14.99
CA HIS A 117 -0.94 4.79 -16.19
C HIS A 117 -2.21 5.60 -15.91
N ILE A 118 -2.71 5.59 -14.67
CA ILE A 118 -3.91 6.31 -14.29
C ILE A 118 -3.53 7.74 -13.88
N PRO A 119 -4.17 8.77 -14.46
CA PRO A 119 -3.89 10.15 -14.10
C PRO A 119 -4.40 10.51 -12.70
N ALA A 120 -3.70 11.42 -12.01
CA ALA A 120 -4.06 11.84 -10.64
C ALA A 120 -5.44 12.50 -10.56
N GLU A 121 -5.90 13.08 -11.66
CA GLU A 121 -7.19 13.78 -11.79
C GLU A 121 -8.38 12.90 -11.38
N GLY A 122 -8.31 11.59 -11.62
CA GLY A 122 -9.33 10.64 -11.19
C GLY A 122 -9.56 10.62 -9.67
N LEU A 123 -8.58 11.07 -8.89
CA LEU A 123 -8.69 11.12 -7.43
C LEU A 123 -9.25 12.44 -6.88
N PHE A 124 -9.36 13.49 -7.67
CA PHE A 124 -9.71 14.82 -7.17
C PHE A 124 -11.11 14.89 -6.55
N GLU A 125 -12.06 14.15 -7.09
CA GLU A 125 -13.43 14.08 -6.57
C GLU A 125 -13.52 13.42 -5.17
N TYR A 126 -12.46 12.70 -4.77
CA TYR A 126 -12.40 12.03 -3.47
C TYR A 126 -11.74 12.89 -2.38
N ASN A 127 -11.40 14.14 -2.69
CA ASN A 127 -10.87 15.09 -1.71
C ASN A 127 -11.87 15.27 -0.55
N GLY A 128 -11.41 15.00 0.68
CA GLY A 128 -12.24 15.03 1.88
C GLY A 128 -13.17 13.82 2.07
N ARG A 129 -13.20 12.89 1.11
CA ARG A 129 -13.97 11.63 1.21
C ARG A 129 -13.13 10.47 1.74
N VAL A 130 -11.84 10.48 1.42
CA VAL A 130 -10.79 9.64 2.00
C VAL A 130 -9.60 10.50 2.43
N SER A 131 -8.77 9.98 3.34
CA SER A 131 -7.60 10.70 3.86
C SER A 131 -6.30 10.24 3.22
N TYR A 132 -6.27 9.05 2.63
CA TYR A 132 -5.06 8.40 2.10
C TYR A 132 -5.19 8.13 0.61
N PHE A 133 -4.13 8.49 -0.12
CA PHE A 133 -4.00 8.19 -1.55
C PHE A 133 -2.65 7.50 -1.78
N LEU A 134 -2.65 6.37 -2.47
CA LEU A 134 -1.46 5.62 -2.83
C LEU A 134 -1.19 5.79 -4.32
N ILE A 135 0.01 6.25 -4.66
CA ILE A 135 0.52 6.26 -6.02
C ILE A 135 1.42 5.04 -6.19
N LEU A 136 0.95 4.07 -6.95
CA LEU A 136 1.77 2.94 -7.36
C LEU A 136 2.65 3.38 -8.53
N ALA A 137 3.96 3.43 -8.29
CA ALA A 137 4.94 3.99 -9.22
C ALA A 137 5.56 2.97 -10.18
N VAL A 138 5.04 1.75 -10.18
CA VAL A 138 5.47 0.61 -11.01
C VAL A 138 4.26 -0.20 -11.46
N GLU A 139 4.45 -1.14 -12.39
CA GLU A 139 3.37 -2.06 -12.77
C GLU A 139 2.93 -2.92 -11.58
N PRO A 140 1.62 -3.07 -11.35
CA PRO A 140 1.11 -3.79 -10.19
C PRO A 140 1.50 -5.27 -10.18
N GLY A 141 1.77 -5.81 -8.99
CA GLY A 141 1.91 -7.23 -8.71
C GLY A 141 3.33 -7.79 -8.71
N ILE A 142 4.35 -7.08 -9.19
CA ILE A 142 5.75 -7.55 -9.19
C ILE A 142 6.63 -6.58 -8.40
N SER A 143 7.32 -7.07 -7.38
CA SER A 143 8.34 -6.29 -6.67
C SER A 143 9.68 -6.27 -7.44
N GLY A 144 10.54 -5.28 -7.12
CA GLY A 144 11.89 -5.19 -7.71
C GLY A 144 11.98 -4.39 -9.00
N GLN A 145 10.89 -3.76 -9.43
CA GLN A 145 10.90 -2.81 -10.56
C GLN A 145 11.53 -1.47 -10.15
N GLU A 146 12.04 -0.74 -11.12
CA GLU A 146 12.56 0.61 -10.93
C GLU A 146 11.41 1.63 -10.85
N PHE A 147 11.58 2.63 -9.99
CA PHE A 147 10.67 3.77 -9.89
C PHE A 147 10.56 4.51 -11.23
N GLN A 148 9.36 4.82 -11.65
CA GLN A 148 9.13 5.59 -12.88
C GLN A 148 9.14 7.09 -12.57
N ASP A 149 10.15 7.82 -13.05
CA ASP A 149 10.37 9.24 -12.76
C ASP A 149 9.19 10.15 -13.12
N ASN A 150 8.38 9.77 -14.11
CA ASN A 150 7.15 10.49 -14.46
C ASN A 150 6.10 10.48 -13.34
N GLN A 151 6.21 9.58 -12.35
CA GLN A 151 5.33 9.57 -11.19
C GLN A 151 5.59 10.73 -10.23
N LEU A 152 6.77 11.36 -10.27
CA LEU A 152 7.05 12.57 -9.48
C LEU A 152 6.08 13.71 -9.80
N GLU A 153 5.74 13.87 -11.08
CA GLU A 153 4.76 14.90 -11.47
C GLU A 153 3.36 14.55 -10.97
N LYS A 154 2.97 13.28 -11.04
CA LYS A 154 1.69 12.82 -10.49
C LYS A 154 1.55 13.13 -8.99
N ILE A 155 2.64 12.93 -8.22
CA ILE A 155 2.68 13.26 -6.79
C ILE A 155 2.51 14.77 -6.58
N ARG A 156 3.20 15.62 -7.35
CA ARG A 156 3.09 17.08 -7.27
C ARG A 156 1.68 17.56 -7.56
N VAL A 157 1.09 17.06 -8.65
CA VAL A 157 -0.28 17.40 -9.06
C VAL A 157 -1.27 17.01 -7.97
N LEU A 158 -1.15 15.80 -7.41
CA LEU A 158 -2.04 15.37 -6.33
C LEU A 158 -1.87 16.23 -5.07
N ARG A 159 -0.63 16.54 -4.68
CA ARG A 159 -0.35 17.42 -3.53
C ARG A 159 -0.91 18.81 -3.70
N GLU A 160 -0.78 19.40 -4.89
CA GLU A 160 -1.34 20.73 -5.18
C GLU A 160 -2.86 20.75 -5.06
N LYS A 161 -3.53 19.73 -5.62
CA LYS A 161 -5.01 19.68 -5.68
C LYS A 161 -5.65 19.18 -4.39
N ILE A 162 -4.95 18.32 -3.64
CA ILE A 162 -5.44 17.76 -2.38
C ILE A 162 -4.39 18.00 -1.27
N PRO A 163 -4.18 19.23 -0.82
CA PRO A 163 -3.04 19.59 0.04
C PRO A 163 -3.05 18.91 1.42
N ASN A 164 -4.21 18.50 1.91
CA ASN A 164 -4.36 17.86 3.23
C ASN A 164 -4.35 16.33 3.17
N ALA A 165 -4.29 15.73 1.98
CA ALA A 165 -4.22 14.29 1.82
C ALA A 165 -2.91 13.73 2.37
N LYS A 166 -2.95 12.47 2.81
CA LYS A 166 -1.77 11.65 3.04
C LYS A 166 -1.44 10.92 1.74
N ILE A 167 -0.34 11.31 1.12
CA ILE A 167 0.14 10.71 -0.12
C ILE A 167 1.18 9.64 0.23
N GLU A 168 0.85 8.42 -0.11
CA GLU A 168 1.70 7.25 -0.01
C GLU A 168 2.23 6.89 -1.40
N VAL A 169 3.50 6.51 -1.50
CA VAL A 169 4.13 6.13 -2.76
C VAL A 169 4.74 4.76 -2.61
N ASP A 170 4.35 3.84 -3.47
CA ASP A 170 4.84 2.46 -3.52
C ASP A 170 5.42 2.14 -4.90
N GLY A 171 6.47 1.34 -4.91
CA GLY A 171 7.11 0.85 -6.13
C GLY A 171 8.47 1.48 -6.43
N GLY A 172 9.52 0.67 -6.39
CA GLY A 172 10.89 1.06 -6.75
C GLY A 172 11.58 2.02 -5.77
N ILE A 173 11.03 2.17 -4.56
CA ILE A 173 11.56 3.11 -3.55
C ILE A 173 12.91 2.62 -3.01
N ASN A 174 13.89 3.52 -3.03
CA ASN A 174 15.23 3.29 -2.52
C ASN A 174 15.88 4.62 -2.09
N ILE A 175 17.09 4.57 -1.51
CA ILE A 175 17.78 5.75 -0.99
C ILE A 175 18.08 6.82 -2.04
N ARG A 176 18.16 6.47 -3.33
CA ARG A 176 18.50 7.43 -4.39
C ARG A 176 17.32 8.32 -4.77
N ASN A 177 16.08 7.78 -4.68
CA ASN A 177 14.87 8.49 -5.10
C ASN A 177 13.99 8.95 -3.93
N ALA A 178 14.19 8.44 -2.72
CA ALA A 178 13.37 8.78 -1.54
C ALA A 178 13.30 10.29 -1.27
N PHE A 179 14.42 11.00 -1.45
CA PHE A 179 14.46 12.45 -1.27
C PHE A 179 13.58 13.20 -2.29
N ASP A 180 13.70 12.86 -3.58
CA ASP A 180 12.95 13.52 -4.65
C ASP A 180 11.45 13.25 -4.55
N ILE A 181 11.07 12.02 -4.18
CA ILE A 181 9.67 11.63 -3.94
C ILE A 181 9.08 12.43 -2.78
N LYS A 182 9.85 12.60 -1.69
CA LYS A 182 9.47 13.46 -0.57
C LYS A 182 9.29 14.91 -1.00
N GLN A 183 10.24 15.46 -1.77
CA GLN A 183 10.15 16.85 -2.27
C GLN A 183 8.97 17.04 -3.23
N ALA A 184 8.57 16.01 -3.96
CA ALA A 184 7.38 16.02 -4.78
C ALA A 184 6.08 16.09 -3.96
N GLY A 185 6.10 15.74 -2.67
CA GLY A 185 4.96 15.91 -1.78
C GLY A 185 4.47 14.63 -1.09
N ALA A 186 5.21 13.51 -1.17
CA ALA A 186 4.85 12.29 -0.47
C ALA A 186 5.00 12.42 1.06
N ASP A 187 4.07 11.83 1.82
CA ASP A 187 4.11 11.72 3.28
C ASP A 187 4.69 10.38 3.74
N ILE A 188 4.45 9.32 2.94
CA ILE A 188 4.75 7.94 3.28
C ILE A 188 5.44 7.28 2.07
N LEU A 189 6.50 6.55 2.33
CA LEU A 189 7.19 5.72 1.33
C LEU A 189 7.04 4.25 1.70
N VAL A 190 6.63 3.45 0.72
CA VAL A 190 6.52 2.00 0.85
C VAL A 190 7.68 1.36 0.09
N SER A 191 8.48 0.56 0.78
CA SER A 191 9.68 -0.04 0.18
C SER A 191 9.73 -1.54 0.44
N SER A 192 9.93 -2.32 -0.61
CA SER A 192 10.01 -3.78 -0.59
C SER A 192 11.43 -4.25 -0.95
N SER A 193 11.74 -4.37 -2.22
CA SER A 193 12.97 -5.00 -2.71
C SER A 193 14.25 -4.34 -2.19
N TYR A 194 14.28 -3.04 -2.01
CA TYR A 194 15.43 -2.34 -1.44
C TYR A 194 15.74 -2.82 -0.02
N ILE A 195 14.70 -3.05 0.79
CA ILE A 195 14.84 -3.56 2.16
C ILE A 195 15.20 -5.05 2.13
N TRP A 196 14.38 -5.87 1.46
CA TRP A 196 14.49 -7.32 1.58
C TRP A 196 15.68 -7.94 0.83
N ASN A 197 16.15 -7.31 -0.26
CA ASN A 197 17.32 -7.79 -1.02
C ASN A 197 18.64 -7.22 -0.49
N SER A 198 18.62 -6.42 0.58
CA SER A 198 19.83 -5.94 1.22
C SER A 198 20.49 -7.04 2.08
N GLY A 199 21.78 -6.92 2.33
CA GLY A 199 22.48 -7.78 3.28
C GLY A 199 22.04 -7.58 4.74
N ASN A 200 21.41 -6.42 5.05
CA ASN A 200 20.87 -6.06 6.35
C ASN A 200 19.56 -5.27 6.20
N PRO A 201 18.40 -5.96 6.24
CA PRO A 201 17.10 -5.31 6.04
C PRO A 201 16.79 -4.18 7.03
N LYS A 202 17.23 -4.30 8.29
CA LYS A 202 17.03 -3.25 9.29
C LYS A 202 17.81 -1.99 8.92
N GLU A 203 19.07 -2.11 8.56
CA GLU A 203 19.90 -0.99 8.15
C GLU A 203 19.37 -0.31 6.89
N ALA A 204 18.93 -1.11 5.89
CA ALA A 204 18.29 -0.58 4.69
C ALA A 204 17.01 0.21 5.00
N TYR A 205 16.20 -0.26 5.95
CA TYR A 205 15.03 0.46 6.43
C TYR A 205 15.40 1.77 7.13
N GLU A 206 16.43 1.77 7.96
CA GLU A 206 16.88 2.96 8.73
C GLU A 206 17.54 4.03 7.84
N LEU A 207 18.03 3.66 6.65
CA LEU A 207 18.64 4.57 5.68
C LEU A 207 17.61 5.32 4.80
N LEU A 208 16.37 4.90 4.74
CA LEU A 208 15.28 5.57 4.02
C LEU A 208 14.65 6.69 4.85
#